data_015f59c975cd2e442a0f0bafe49e2a91
#
_entry.id   015f59c975cd2e442a0f0bafe49e2a91
#
_cell.length_a   1.000
_cell.length_b   1.000
_cell.length_c   1.000
_cell.angle_alpha   90.00
_cell.angle_beta   90.00
_cell.angle_gamma   90.00
#
_symmetry.space_group_name_H-M   'P 1'
#
loop_
_entity.id
_entity.type
_entity.pdbx_description
1 polymer ?
#
loop_
_entity_poly.entity_id
_entity_poly.type
_entity_poly.pdbx_seq_one_letter_code
_entity_poly.pdbx_strand_id
1 'polypeptide(L)'
;KPCLTCRACKKVLDGAHPDFITVDDPEKKTVPVDLIREARADMYIQPNESDHKIYLFPRAQDMGLPGQNALLKVLEEPPSYGVFILLADNPNKLLPTVRSRCTELKLLPLTKEACVSALHREFPQADEKDVEAAFLRSGGYLGVAKNLLSEGEQIPPQTVALLDALCRRDPLALMQILVP
;
A
#
# COMPACT_ATOMS: atom_id res chain seq x y z
N LYS A 1 16.39 -7.64 9.93
CA LYS A 1 16.26 -6.25 9.47
C LYS A 1 17.12 -6.08 8.23
N PRO A 2 16.60 -5.56 7.09
CA PRO A 2 17.42 -5.37 5.89
C PRO A 2 18.55 -4.37 6.17
N CYS A 3 19.74 -4.65 5.60
CA CYS A 3 20.89 -3.76 5.77
C CYS A 3 20.89 -2.56 4.81
N LEU A 4 20.08 -2.61 3.73
CA LEU A 4 19.92 -1.62 2.67
C LEU A 4 21.20 -1.30 1.86
N THR A 5 22.32 -1.97 2.16
CA THR A 5 23.62 -1.72 1.56
C THR A 5 24.16 -2.88 0.72
N CYS A 6 23.76 -4.13 1.00
CA CYS A 6 24.19 -5.29 0.25
C CYS A 6 23.54 -5.37 -1.14
N ARG A 7 24.13 -6.19 -2.03
CA ARG A 7 23.66 -6.36 -3.42
C ARG A 7 22.18 -6.78 -3.50
N ALA A 8 21.75 -7.72 -2.66
CA ALA A 8 20.37 -8.19 -2.65
C ALA A 8 19.39 -7.07 -2.25
N CYS A 9 19.68 -6.31 -1.16
CA CYS A 9 18.84 -5.19 -0.76
C CYS A 9 18.73 -4.12 -1.86
N LYS A 10 19.84 -3.80 -2.52
CA LYS A 10 19.84 -2.83 -3.63
C LYS A 10 18.96 -3.32 -4.77
N LYS A 11 19.13 -4.59 -5.20
CA LYS A 11 18.29 -5.17 -6.27
C LYS A 11 16.79 -5.14 -5.94
N VAL A 12 16.42 -5.42 -4.68
CA VAL A 12 15.02 -5.35 -4.25
C VAL A 12 14.49 -3.91 -4.32
N LEU A 13 15.28 -2.92 -3.85
CA LEU A 13 14.89 -1.50 -3.92
C LEU A 13 14.75 -1.00 -5.35
N ASP A 14 15.63 -1.47 -6.25
CA ASP A 14 15.62 -1.11 -7.67
C ASP A 14 14.57 -1.91 -8.47
N GLY A 15 13.80 -2.82 -7.83
CA GLY A 15 12.82 -3.70 -8.49
C GLY A 15 13.44 -4.74 -9.43
N ALA A 16 14.75 -5.01 -9.32
CA ALA A 16 15.52 -5.86 -10.22
C ALA A 16 15.95 -7.21 -9.61
N HIS A 17 15.39 -7.58 -8.46
CA HIS A 17 15.72 -8.85 -7.82
C HIS A 17 14.91 -9.99 -8.45
N PRO A 18 15.56 -11.05 -9.02
CA PRO A 18 14.86 -12.11 -9.76
C PRO A 18 13.91 -12.94 -8.88
N ASP A 19 14.17 -13.04 -7.58
CA ASP A 19 13.38 -13.83 -6.64
C ASP A 19 12.44 -12.97 -5.77
N PHE A 20 12.33 -11.66 -6.06
CA PHE A 20 11.37 -10.77 -5.43
C PHE A 20 10.52 -10.12 -6.52
N ILE A 21 9.33 -10.63 -6.73
CA ILE A 21 8.44 -10.28 -7.83
C ILE A 21 7.24 -9.49 -7.29
N THR A 22 7.05 -8.29 -7.79
CA THR A 22 5.83 -7.50 -7.52
C THR A 22 4.81 -7.81 -8.61
N VAL A 23 3.65 -8.31 -8.22
CA VAL A 23 2.55 -8.67 -9.11
C VAL A 23 1.51 -7.57 -9.07
N ASP A 24 1.68 -6.58 -9.92
CA ASP A 24 0.78 -5.43 -10.06
C ASP A 24 0.94 -4.77 -11.43
N ASP A 25 -0.09 -4.04 -11.84
CA ASP A 25 -0.07 -3.14 -12.98
C ASP A 25 -0.69 -1.81 -12.54
N PRO A 26 0.12 -0.82 -12.15
CA PRO A 26 -0.38 0.44 -11.59
C PRO A 26 -1.23 1.26 -12.57
N GLU A 27 -1.14 1.01 -13.87
CA GLU A 27 -1.97 1.67 -14.88
C GLU A 27 -3.39 1.11 -14.91
N LYS A 28 -3.60 -0.08 -14.36
CA LYS A 28 -4.92 -0.73 -14.33
C LYS A 28 -5.59 -0.59 -12.98
N LYS A 29 -6.90 -0.40 -13.00
CA LYS A 29 -7.73 -0.33 -11.79
C LYS A 29 -7.76 -1.66 -11.01
N THR A 30 -7.65 -2.79 -11.71
CA THR A 30 -7.66 -4.13 -11.14
C THR A 30 -6.39 -4.87 -11.54
N VAL A 31 -5.89 -5.73 -10.66
CA VAL A 31 -4.73 -6.58 -10.95
C VAL A 31 -5.09 -7.58 -12.05
N PRO A 32 -4.38 -7.58 -13.19
CA PRO A 32 -4.69 -8.48 -14.31
C PRO A 32 -4.55 -9.94 -13.91
N VAL A 33 -5.53 -10.76 -14.29
CA VAL A 33 -5.53 -12.19 -13.98
C VAL A 33 -4.36 -12.94 -14.62
N ASP A 34 -3.87 -12.47 -15.75
CA ASP A 34 -2.76 -13.13 -16.46
C ASP A 34 -1.45 -12.96 -15.71
N LEU A 35 -1.17 -11.79 -15.14
CA LEU A 35 -0.01 -11.59 -14.23
C LEU A 35 -0.08 -12.53 -13.02
N ILE A 36 -1.27 -12.74 -12.48
CA ILE A 36 -1.47 -13.66 -11.35
C ILE A 36 -1.20 -15.11 -11.77
N ARG A 37 -1.63 -15.50 -12.98
CA ARG A 37 -1.38 -16.84 -13.55
C ARG A 37 0.10 -17.07 -13.84
N GLU A 38 0.78 -16.06 -14.37
CA GLU A 38 2.22 -16.07 -14.61
C GLU A 38 2.99 -16.24 -13.30
N ALA A 39 2.69 -15.44 -12.29
CA ALA A 39 3.29 -15.53 -10.96
C ALA A 39 3.07 -16.94 -10.34
N ARG A 40 1.86 -17.50 -10.48
CA ARG A 40 1.56 -18.86 -10.03
C ARG A 40 2.39 -19.91 -10.78
N ALA A 41 2.55 -19.78 -12.09
CA ALA A 41 3.34 -20.74 -12.89
C ALA A 41 4.82 -20.64 -12.54
N ASP A 42 5.33 -19.42 -12.42
CA ASP A 42 6.72 -19.14 -12.09
C ASP A 42 7.10 -19.56 -10.65
N MET A 43 6.15 -19.64 -9.73
CA MET A 43 6.38 -20.10 -8.35
C MET A 43 6.97 -21.52 -8.27
N TYR A 44 6.67 -22.39 -9.24
CA TYR A 44 7.20 -23.76 -9.28
C TYR A 44 8.62 -23.85 -9.84
N ILE A 45 9.18 -22.74 -10.31
CA ILE A 45 10.58 -22.61 -10.72
C ILE A 45 11.39 -22.22 -9.49
N GLN A 46 12.49 -22.94 -9.23
CA GLN A 46 13.35 -22.66 -8.07
C GLN A 46 13.91 -21.23 -8.10
N PRO A 47 14.19 -20.63 -6.92
CA PRO A 47 14.86 -19.34 -6.83
C PRO A 47 16.21 -19.33 -7.55
N ASN A 48 16.60 -18.15 -8.04
CA ASN A 48 17.86 -17.97 -8.76
C ASN A 48 19.02 -17.59 -7.85
N GLU A 49 18.81 -16.65 -6.93
CA GLU A 49 19.87 -16.05 -6.11
C GLU A 49 19.60 -16.16 -4.61
N SER A 50 18.36 -16.45 -4.21
CA SER A 50 17.92 -16.47 -2.81
C SER A 50 17.42 -17.85 -2.40
N ASP A 51 17.34 -18.09 -1.09
CA ASP A 51 16.74 -19.33 -0.54
C ASP A 51 15.21 -19.35 -0.70
N HIS A 52 14.59 -18.18 -0.91
CA HIS A 52 13.14 -18.01 -1.05
C HIS A 52 12.79 -17.20 -2.28
N LYS A 53 11.64 -17.50 -2.87
CA LYS A 53 11.03 -16.76 -3.97
C LYS A 53 9.77 -16.06 -3.45
N ILE A 54 9.76 -14.72 -3.51
CA ILE A 54 8.76 -13.88 -2.86
C ILE A 54 7.90 -13.20 -3.92
N TYR A 55 6.58 -13.34 -3.79
CA TYR A 55 5.60 -12.65 -4.61
C TYR A 55 4.83 -11.66 -3.76
N LEU A 56 4.97 -10.38 -4.07
CA LEU A 56 4.26 -9.28 -3.42
C LEU A 56 3.08 -8.85 -4.27
N PHE A 57 1.90 -8.87 -3.69
CA PHE A 57 0.65 -8.35 -4.27
C PHE A 57 0.26 -7.08 -3.49
N PRO A 58 0.66 -5.88 -3.94
CA PRO A 58 0.48 -4.65 -3.18
C PRO A 58 -0.99 -4.21 -3.08
N ARG A 59 -1.83 -4.64 -4.01
CA ARG A 59 -3.28 -4.34 -4.05
C ARG A 59 -4.10 -5.61 -4.17
N ALA A 60 -3.91 -6.53 -3.22
CA ALA A 60 -4.59 -7.84 -3.28
C ALA A 60 -6.12 -7.71 -3.25
N GLN A 61 -6.67 -6.68 -2.60
CA GLN A 61 -8.11 -6.40 -2.61
C GLN A 61 -8.67 -6.01 -3.98
N ASP A 62 -7.82 -5.64 -4.93
CA ASP A 62 -8.21 -5.26 -6.28
C ASP A 62 -8.06 -6.42 -7.30
N MET A 63 -7.73 -7.60 -6.81
CA MET A 63 -7.80 -8.83 -7.61
C MET A 63 -9.26 -9.23 -7.82
N GLY A 64 -9.63 -9.44 -9.09
CA GLY A 64 -10.94 -10.01 -9.42
C GLY A 64 -11.08 -11.48 -8.97
N LEU A 65 -12.32 -11.98 -8.91
CA LEU A 65 -12.61 -13.38 -8.51
C LEU A 65 -11.77 -14.42 -9.28
N PRO A 66 -11.60 -14.31 -10.63
CA PRO A 66 -10.76 -15.26 -11.37
C PRO A 66 -9.30 -15.26 -10.93
N GLY A 67 -8.75 -14.09 -10.58
CA GLY A 67 -7.37 -13.94 -10.07
C GLY A 67 -7.21 -14.58 -8.70
N GLN A 68 -8.12 -14.28 -7.77
CA GLN A 68 -8.09 -14.87 -6.44
C GLN A 68 -8.21 -16.42 -6.50
N ASN A 69 -9.11 -16.94 -7.34
CA ASN A 69 -9.23 -18.38 -7.53
C ASN A 69 -7.98 -19.02 -8.15
N ALA A 70 -7.27 -18.28 -9.03
CA ALA A 70 -6.04 -18.78 -9.63
C ALA A 70 -4.92 -19.02 -8.60
N LEU A 71 -4.93 -18.31 -7.46
CA LEU A 71 -3.95 -18.48 -6.38
C LEU A 71 -4.27 -19.65 -5.43
N LEU A 72 -5.52 -20.13 -5.35
CA LEU A 72 -5.93 -21.10 -4.34
C LEU A 72 -5.03 -22.33 -4.29
N LYS A 73 -4.73 -22.92 -5.46
CA LYS A 73 -3.94 -24.14 -5.53
C LYS A 73 -2.53 -23.97 -4.96
N VAL A 74 -1.86 -22.85 -5.28
CA VAL A 74 -0.50 -22.60 -4.81
C VAL A 74 -0.46 -22.11 -3.35
N LEU A 75 -1.55 -21.55 -2.86
CA LEU A 75 -1.69 -21.20 -1.45
C LEU A 75 -1.99 -22.44 -0.57
N GLU A 76 -2.60 -23.50 -1.14
CA GLU A 76 -2.81 -24.77 -0.44
C GLU A 76 -1.52 -25.57 -0.29
N GLU A 77 -0.75 -25.67 -1.36
CA GLU A 77 0.47 -26.48 -1.43
C GLU A 77 1.63 -25.66 -2.03
N PRO A 78 2.11 -24.64 -1.30
CA PRO A 78 3.22 -23.81 -1.78
C PRO A 78 4.52 -24.63 -1.76
N PRO A 79 5.44 -24.44 -2.73
CA PRO A 79 6.79 -24.94 -2.62
C PRO A 79 7.46 -24.43 -1.33
N SER A 80 8.35 -25.20 -0.74
CA SER A 80 9.00 -24.86 0.54
C SER A 80 9.78 -23.54 0.52
N TYR A 81 10.21 -23.10 -0.65
CA TYR A 81 10.89 -21.81 -0.88
C TYR A 81 9.95 -20.68 -1.25
N GLY A 82 8.67 -20.95 -1.48
CA GLY A 82 7.69 -19.98 -1.99
C GLY A 82 7.06 -19.15 -0.87
N VAL A 83 7.01 -17.83 -1.04
CA VAL A 83 6.35 -16.90 -0.10
C VAL A 83 5.41 -15.98 -0.86
N PHE A 84 4.15 -15.90 -0.43
CA PHE A 84 3.18 -14.93 -0.94
C PHE A 84 2.88 -13.87 0.11
N ILE A 85 3.01 -12.60 -0.28
CA ILE A 85 2.67 -11.45 0.56
C ILE A 85 1.51 -10.71 -0.11
N LEU A 86 0.33 -10.77 0.51
CA LEU A 86 -0.89 -10.12 0.03
C LEU A 86 -1.14 -8.89 0.91
N LEU A 87 -0.97 -7.67 0.37
CA LEU A 87 -1.34 -6.45 1.06
C LEU A 87 -2.78 -6.09 0.71
N ALA A 88 -3.57 -5.76 1.73
CA ALA A 88 -4.97 -5.39 1.55
C ALA A 88 -5.40 -4.36 2.59
N ASP A 89 -5.95 -3.24 2.16
CA ASP A 89 -6.58 -2.24 3.03
C ASP A 89 -7.93 -2.75 3.55
N ASN A 90 -8.62 -3.54 2.74
CA ASN A 90 -9.90 -4.16 3.10
C ASN A 90 -9.86 -5.67 2.86
N PRO A 91 -9.56 -6.47 3.89
CA PRO A 91 -9.49 -7.92 3.77
C PRO A 91 -10.83 -8.58 3.41
N ASN A 92 -11.98 -7.89 3.59
CA ASN A 92 -13.28 -8.44 3.24
C ASN A 92 -13.53 -8.50 1.72
N LYS A 93 -12.71 -7.83 0.90
CA LYS A 93 -12.70 -7.97 -0.56
C LYS A 93 -11.99 -9.24 -1.03
N LEU A 94 -11.21 -9.87 -0.16
CA LEU A 94 -10.60 -11.17 -0.45
C LEU A 94 -11.57 -12.30 -0.14
N LEU A 95 -11.57 -13.33 -0.98
CA LEU A 95 -12.36 -14.52 -0.76
C LEU A 95 -12.01 -15.18 0.59
N PRO A 96 -13.00 -15.67 1.34
CA PRO A 96 -12.75 -16.41 2.57
C PRO A 96 -11.80 -17.62 2.36
N THR A 97 -11.88 -18.24 1.17
CA THR A 97 -10.99 -19.35 0.79
C THR A 97 -9.53 -18.95 0.61
N VAL A 98 -9.24 -17.72 0.18
CA VAL A 98 -7.89 -17.16 0.13
C VAL A 98 -7.42 -16.83 1.55
N ARG A 99 -8.25 -16.10 2.31
CA ARG A 99 -7.92 -15.68 3.68
C ARG A 99 -7.64 -16.84 4.62
N SER A 100 -8.40 -17.94 4.51
CA SER A 100 -8.21 -19.13 5.35
C SER A 100 -6.88 -19.86 5.14
N ARG A 101 -6.19 -19.58 4.01
CA ARG A 101 -4.89 -20.15 3.64
C ARG A 101 -3.71 -19.21 3.90
N CYS A 102 -4.00 -18.01 4.41
CA CYS A 102 -3.01 -17.01 4.73
C CYS A 102 -2.97 -16.74 6.23
N THR A 103 -1.78 -16.43 6.74
CA THR A 103 -1.66 -15.87 8.09
C THR A 103 -1.94 -14.38 8.02
N GLU A 104 -2.98 -13.92 8.69
CA GLU A 104 -3.35 -12.51 8.71
C GLU A 104 -2.51 -11.73 9.74
N LEU A 105 -1.78 -10.73 9.27
CA LEU A 105 -1.02 -9.78 10.10
C LEU A 105 -1.69 -8.41 10.00
N LYS A 106 -2.30 -7.96 11.09
CA LYS A 106 -2.91 -6.63 11.17
C LYS A 106 -1.85 -5.59 11.52
N LEU A 107 -1.68 -4.62 10.62
CA LEU A 107 -0.86 -3.44 10.89
C LEU A 107 -1.74 -2.39 11.58
N LEU A 108 -1.39 -2.06 12.82
CA LEU A 108 -2.09 -1.04 13.60
C LEU A 108 -1.42 0.33 13.38
N PRO A 109 -2.19 1.42 13.53
CA PRO A 109 -1.63 2.77 13.55
C PRO A 109 -0.55 2.88 14.63
N LEU A 110 0.47 3.69 14.37
CA LEU A 110 1.52 3.96 15.33
C LEU A 110 1.01 4.86 16.47
N THR A 111 1.60 4.72 17.67
CA THR A 111 1.40 5.70 18.74
C THR A 111 1.95 7.06 18.33
N LYS A 112 1.50 8.14 18.99
CA LYS A 112 1.96 9.51 18.70
C LYS A 112 3.48 9.61 18.76
N GLU A 113 4.07 9.08 19.82
CA GLU A 113 5.52 9.15 20.06
C GLU A 113 6.32 8.40 18.98
N ALA A 114 5.85 7.21 18.59
CA ALA A 114 6.51 6.40 17.57
C ALA A 114 6.38 7.03 16.18
N CYS A 115 5.22 7.58 15.85
CA CYS A 115 4.97 8.23 14.56
C CYS A 115 5.78 9.52 14.42
N VAL A 116 5.71 10.40 15.41
CA VAL A 116 6.47 11.67 15.47
C VAL A 116 7.98 11.41 15.39
N SER A 117 8.49 10.45 16.18
CA SER A 117 9.90 10.07 16.12
C SER A 117 10.32 9.52 14.74
N ALA A 118 9.44 8.80 14.04
CA ALA A 118 9.72 8.32 12.70
C ALA A 118 9.70 9.45 11.67
N LEU A 119 8.76 10.40 11.79
CA LEU A 119 8.65 11.56 10.90
C LEU A 119 9.86 12.49 11.04
N HIS A 120 10.31 12.82 12.25
CA HIS A 120 11.50 13.64 12.46
C HIS A 120 12.79 13.02 11.91
N ARG A 121 12.89 11.69 11.87
CA ARG A 121 14.05 11.02 11.25
C ARG A 121 14.09 11.18 9.73
N GLU A 122 12.93 11.25 9.07
CA GLU A 122 12.86 11.39 7.62
C GLU A 122 12.74 12.84 7.17
N PHE A 123 12.10 13.67 7.99
CA PHE A 123 11.89 15.09 7.76
C PHE A 123 12.50 15.93 8.89
N PRO A 124 13.85 15.97 9.03
CA PRO A 124 14.50 16.66 10.15
C PRO A 124 14.31 18.18 10.13
N GLN A 125 13.85 18.73 9.00
CA GLN A 125 13.59 20.17 8.84
C GLN A 125 12.10 20.54 9.03
N ALA A 126 11.22 19.56 9.26
CA ALA A 126 9.79 19.84 9.43
C ALA A 126 9.54 20.43 10.83
N ASP A 127 8.69 21.46 10.88
CA ASP A 127 8.24 22.06 12.13
C ASP A 127 7.47 21.06 12.99
N GLU A 128 7.62 21.14 14.31
CA GLU A 128 6.92 20.26 15.24
C GLU A 128 5.40 20.33 15.08
N LYS A 129 4.89 21.52 14.78
CA LYS A 129 3.45 21.74 14.50
C LYS A 129 2.96 20.99 13.28
N ASP A 130 3.75 20.99 12.20
CA ASP A 130 3.40 20.30 10.96
C ASP A 130 3.43 18.78 11.15
N VAL A 131 4.43 18.28 11.89
CA VAL A 131 4.54 16.86 12.24
C VAL A 131 3.37 16.40 13.11
N GLU A 132 2.96 17.21 14.09
CA GLU A 132 1.81 16.91 14.94
C GLU A 132 0.50 16.96 14.16
N ALA A 133 0.32 17.94 13.29
CA ALA A 133 -0.84 18.05 12.40
C ALA A 133 -0.92 16.85 11.44
N ALA A 134 0.20 16.44 10.86
CA ALA A 134 0.29 15.26 9.99
C ALA A 134 -0.07 13.97 10.75
N PHE A 135 0.39 13.80 12.00
CA PHE A 135 -0.01 12.69 12.85
C PHE A 135 -1.52 12.66 13.10
N LEU A 136 -2.11 13.79 13.52
CA LEU A 136 -3.54 13.88 13.82
C LEU A 136 -4.39 13.56 12.59
N ARG A 137 -4.02 14.08 11.43
CA ARG A 137 -4.75 13.87 10.16
C ARG A 137 -4.58 12.46 9.60
N SER A 138 -3.42 11.85 9.79
CA SER A 138 -3.14 10.49 9.34
C SER A 138 -3.76 9.42 10.23
N GLY A 139 -4.22 9.77 11.45
CA GLY A 139 -4.69 8.78 12.42
C GLY A 139 -3.60 7.79 12.86
N GLY A 140 -2.32 8.18 12.78
CA GLY A 140 -1.17 7.34 13.13
C GLY A 140 -0.66 6.42 12.01
N TYR A 141 -1.21 6.52 10.79
CA TYR A 141 -0.69 5.81 9.62
C TYR A 141 0.52 6.55 9.03
N LEU A 142 1.71 6.03 9.29
CA LEU A 142 2.97 6.68 8.95
C LEU A 142 3.10 7.05 7.46
N GLY A 143 2.66 6.17 6.55
CA GLY A 143 2.70 6.45 5.10
C GLY A 143 1.85 7.67 4.72
N VAL A 144 0.64 7.77 5.28
CA VAL A 144 -0.25 8.94 5.07
C VAL A 144 0.38 10.20 5.66
N ALA A 145 0.94 10.11 6.88
CA ALA A 145 1.61 11.25 7.51
C ALA A 145 2.81 11.76 6.69
N LYS A 146 3.60 10.85 6.10
CA LYS A 146 4.72 11.21 5.21
C LYS A 146 4.24 11.94 3.97
N ASN A 147 3.20 11.45 3.30
CA ASN A 147 2.65 12.10 2.11
C ASN A 147 2.15 13.52 2.43
N LEU A 148 1.49 13.70 3.58
CA LEU A 148 1.05 15.02 4.03
C LEU A 148 2.21 16.00 4.25
N LEU A 149 3.37 15.52 4.69
CA LEU A 149 4.56 16.36 4.88
C LEU A 149 5.34 16.59 3.59
N SER A 150 5.39 15.60 2.67
CA SER A 150 6.17 15.70 1.42
C SER A 150 5.46 16.50 0.34
N GLU A 151 4.15 16.31 0.19
CA GLU A 151 3.36 16.92 -0.88
C GLU A 151 2.80 18.29 -0.50
N GLY A 152 2.88 18.65 0.80
CA GLY A 152 2.19 19.78 1.34
C GLY A 152 0.68 19.56 1.38
N GLU A 153 -0.04 20.57 1.84
CA GLU A 153 -1.49 20.53 1.90
C GLU A 153 -2.09 20.86 0.53
N GLN A 154 -2.26 19.86 -0.33
CA GLN A 154 -3.11 20.04 -1.52
C GLN A 154 -4.57 20.00 -1.07
N ILE A 155 -5.07 21.12 -0.58
CA ILE A 155 -6.51 21.29 -0.35
C ILE A 155 -7.17 21.26 -1.74
N PRO A 156 -8.10 20.33 -2.02
CA PRO A 156 -8.78 20.30 -3.29
C PRO A 156 -9.41 21.67 -3.59
N PRO A 157 -9.32 22.20 -4.82
CA PRO A 157 -9.88 23.51 -5.16
C PRO A 157 -11.35 23.67 -4.76
N GLN A 158 -12.11 22.59 -4.82
CA GLN A 158 -13.51 22.53 -4.37
C GLN A 158 -13.66 22.79 -2.88
N THR A 159 -12.73 22.26 -2.05
CA THR A 159 -12.75 22.48 -0.59
C THR A 159 -12.41 23.94 -0.27
N VAL A 160 -11.46 24.54 -0.98
CA VAL A 160 -11.12 25.97 -0.83
C VAL A 160 -12.31 26.83 -1.22
N ALA A 161 -12.96 26.53 -2.35
CA ALA A 161 -14.15 27.25 -2.80
C ALA A 161 -15.31 27.12 -1.80
N LEU A 162 -15.51 25.93 -1.23
CA LEU A 162 -16.52 25.68 -0.20
C LEU A 162 -16.25 26.51 1.07
N LEU A 163 -15.00 26.51 1.56
CA LEU A 163 -14.60 27.29 2.73
C LEU A 163 -14.79 28.79 2.49
N ASP A 164 -14.41 29.31 1.30
CA ASP A 164 -14.56 30.70 0.95
C ASP A 164 -16.05 31.09 0.90
N ALA A 165 -16.89 30.26 0.27
CA ALA A 165 -18.35 30.49 0.23
C ALA A 165 -18.98 30.45 1.64
N LEU A 166 -18.53 29.56 2.54
CA LEU A 166 -18.96 29.52 3.94
C LEU A 166 -18.52 30.78 4.70
N CYS A 167 -17.27 31.19 4.56
CA CYS A 167 -16.75 32.40 5.21
C CYS A 167 -17.51 33.69 4.75
N ARG A 168 -17.86 33.78 3.45
CA ARG A 168 -18.61 34.86 2.90
C ARG A 168 -20.12 34.81 3.16
N ARG A 169 -20.59 33.68 3.71
CA ARG A 169 -22.00 33.38 3.92
C ARG A 169 -22.83 33.52 2.64
N ASP A 170 -22.27 33.04 1.52
CA ASP A 170 -22.92 33.12 0.21
C ASP A 170 -23.68 31.80 -0.08
N PRO A 171 -25.05 31.82 0.07
CA PRO A 171 -25.83 30.61 -0.11
C PRO A 171 -25.92 30.18 -1.58
N LEU A 172 -25.76 31.08 -2.53
CA LEU A 172 -25.79 30.76 -3.96
C LEU A 172 -24.51 30.01 -4.36
N ALA A 173 -23.35 30.51 -3.93
CA ALA A 173 -22.07 29.84 -4.15
C ALA A 173 -22.03 28.44 -3.50
N LEU A 174 -22.58 28.30 -2.30
CA LEU A 174 -22.70 27.01 -1.62
C LEU A 174 -23.56 26.02 -2.41
N MET A 175 -24.70 26.45 -2.93
CA MET A 175 -25.57 25.61 -3.76
C MET A 175 -24.87 25.16 -5.05
N GLN A 176 -24.13 26.04 -5.72
CA GLN A 176 -23.41 25.70 -6.95
C GLN A 176 -22.28 24.68 -6.74
N ILE A 177 -21.68 24.64 -5.54
CA ILE A 177 -20.61 23.72 -5.19
C ILE A 177 -21.16 22.37 -4.74
N LEU A 178 -22.30 22.35 -4.05
CA LEU A 178 -22.90 21.15 -3.45
C LEU A 178 -23.86 20.40 -4.37
N VAL A 179 -24.40 21.06 -5.39
CA VAL A 179 -25.30 20.45 -6.37
C VAL A 179 -24.54 20.31 -7.68
N PRO A 180 -24.11 19.09 -8.05
CA PRO A 180 -23.37 18.83 -9.30
C PRO A 180 -24.29 18.98 -10.54
#